data_f4714f3c7d7e62bb29fcf09980a8abc4
#
_entry.id   f4714f3c7d7e62bb29fcf09980a8abc4
#
_cell.length_a   1.000
_cell.length_b   1.000
_cell.length_c   1.000
_cell.angle_alpha   90.00
_cell.angle_beta   90.00
_cell.angle_gamma   90.00
#
_symmetry.space_group_name_H-M   'P 1'
#
loop_
_entity.id
_entity.type
_entity.pdbx_description
1 polymer ?
#
loop_
_entity_poly.entity_id
_entity_poly.type
_entity_poly.pdbx_seq_one_letter_code
_entity_poly.pdbx_strand_id
1 'polypeptide(L)'
;MLSRLAAHLVPFFGRLTVTADPGARIEPGTIIVANHTSLADPALVLAALRRRLGAEPVLLAAAGLWRVPGLGRALSRDGYVPVHRGTAHASAALDRAAVALASGRPVLLYAEGRIPPRSEASEAPPEEFRTGLARLAGATGATVVPVGQAGARRITSGGTVKQIAGVLTAPLRRPCLHVHIGAPLRLPEDVPAATALAHGAVTEAWRTAATALGESAAGTPVAAPPGPGRAGGVRRVRGRGRRRAGA
;
A
#
# COMPACT_ATOMS: atom_id res chain seq x y z
N MET A 1 4.58 20.72 -6.66
CA MET A 1 3.42 21.63 -6.48
C MET A 1 2.26 20.92 -5.79
N LEU A 2 1.80 19.76 -6.30
CA LEU A 2 0.66 19.02 -5.74
C LEU A 2 0.88 18.55 -4.30
N SER A 3 2.08 18.11 -3.92
CA SER A 3 2.40 17.75 -2.53
C SER A 3 2.24 18.94 -1.57
N ARG A 4 2.62 20.15 -1.99
CA ARG A 4 2.42 21.38 -1.20
C ARG A 4 0.93 21.71 -1.08
N LEU A 5 0.22 21.64 -2.20
CA LEU A 5 -1.23 21.85 -2.21
C LEU A 5 -1.95 20.85 -1.29
N ALA A 6 -1.61 19.57 -1.38
CA ALA A 6 -2.14 18.53 -0.49
C ALA A 6 -1.85 18.84 0.99
N ALA A 7 -0.63 19.25 1.33
CA ALA A 7 -0.25 19.60 2.71
C ALA A 7 -1.07 20.77 3.29
N HIS A 8 -1.54 21.69 2.45
CA HIS A 8 -2.40 22.79 2.86
C HIS A 8 -3.88 22.40 2.88
N LEU A 9 -4.36 21.64 1.89
CA LEU A 9 -5.78 21.33 1.75
C LEU A 9 -6.25 20.20 2.66
N VAL A 10 -5.46 19.12 2.85
CA VAL A 10 -5.88 17.96 3.64
C VAL A 10 -6.37 18.34 5.05
N PRO A 11 -5.75 19.29 5.78
CA PRO A 11 -6.25 19.71 7.09
C PRO A 11 -7.66 20.32 7.13
N PHE A 12 -8.17 20.80 5.99
CA PHE A 12 -9.56 21.25 5.90
C PHE A 12 -10.55 20.08 5.86
N PHE A 13 -10.11 18.96 5.26
CA PHE A 13 -10.98 17.78 5.07
C PHE A 13 -10.90 16.78 6.24
N GLY A 14 -9.89 16.89 7.11
CA GLY A 14 -9.74 15.98 8.23
C GLY A 14 -8.61 16.35 9.17
N ARG A 15 -8.56 15.68 10.32
CA ARG A 15 -7.47 15.81 11.31
C ARG A 15 -6.38 14.81 10.98
N LEU A 16 -5.35 15.25 10.26
CA LEU A 16 -4.22 14.42 9.87
C LEU A 16 -3.20 14.32 11.01
N THR A 17 -2.98 13.11 11.50
CA THR A 17 -1.84 12.73 12.35
C THR A 17 -0.83 11.96 11.53
N VAL A 18 0.47 12.23 11.73
CA VAL A 18 1.57 11.52 11.05
C VAL A 18 2.54 11.00 12.09
N THR A 19 2.74 9.69 12.08
CA THR A 19 3.76 9.00 12.88
C THR A 19 4.83 8.40 11.98
N ALA A 20 5.98 8.09 12.53
CA ALA A 20 7.06 7.49 11.77
C ALA A 20 7.91 6.60 12.69
N ASP A 21 8.45 5.52 12.13
CA ASP A 21 9.41 4.67 12.81
C ASP A 21 10.71 5.41 13.13
N PRO A 22 11.46 4.99 14.14
CA PRO A 22 12.84 5.45 14.34
C PRO A 22 13.67 5.19 13.08
N GLY A 23 14.35 6.24 12.59
CA GLY A 23 15.15 6.15 11.35
C GLY A 23 14.34 6.25 10.05
N ALA A 24 13.03 6.48 10.09
CA ALA A 24 12.24 6.77 8.88
C ALA A 24 12.76 8.02 8.18
N ARG A 25 13.20 7.85 6.93
CA ARG A 25 13.75 8.92 6.08
C ARG A 25 13.49 8.61 4.62
N ILE A 26 13.49 9.62 3.79
CA ILE A 26 13.39 9.48 2.34
C ILE A 26 14.65 10.08 1.73
N GLU A 27 15.52 9.21 1.26
CA GLU A 27 16.74 9.57 0.55
C GLU A 27 16.46 9.82 -0.93
N PRO A 28 17.34 10.52 -1.67
CA PRO A 28 17.23 10.61 -3.12
C PRO A 28 17.13 9.22 -3.76
N GLY A 29 16.22 9.06 -4.73
CA GLY A 29 16.02 7.78 -5.42
C GLY A 29 15.29 6.70 -4.60
N THR A 30 14.59 7.05 -3.53
CA THR A 30 13.79 6.11 -2.72
C THR A 30 12.45 5.80 -3.39
N ILE A 31 12.04 4.54 -3.33
CA ILE A 31 10.67 4.11 -3.65
C ILE A 31 9.82 4.18 -2.38
N ILE A 32 8.68 4.85 -2.45
CA ILE A 32 7.68 4.89 -1.38
C ILE A 32 6.51 4.03 -1.82
N VAL A 33 6.10 3.10 -0.99
CA VAL A 33 4.96 2.22 -1.26
C VAL A 33 3.90 2.36 -0.19
N ALA A 34 2.65 2.60 -0.59
CA ALA A 34 1.52 2.78 0.33
C ALA A 34 0.36 1.84 0.01
N ASN A 35 -0.49 1.56 1.01
CA ASN A 35 -1.77 0.89 0.80
C ASN A 35 -2.78 1.81 0.10
N HIS A 36 -3.73 1.22 -0.65
CA HIS A 36 -4.67 1.96 -1.50
C HIS A 36 -6.11 1.58 -1.21
N THR A 37 -6.85 2.44 -0.52
CA THR A 37 -8.21 2.16 -0.06
C THR A 37 -9.24 3.17 -0.59
N SER A 38 -8.80 4.34 -1.07
CA SER A 38 -9.65 5.49 -1.35
C SER A 38 -9.04 6.42 -2.39
N LEU A 39 -9.86 7.16 -3.12
CA LEU A 39 -9.40 8.22 -4.02
C LEU A 39 -8.71 9.38 -3.27
N ALA A 40 -8.93 9.51 -1.98
CA ALA A 40 -8.27 10.53 -1.14
C ALA A 40 -6.84 10.15 -0.73
N ASP A 41 -6.43 8.87 -0.84
CA ASP A 41 -5.13 8.39 -0.38
C ASP A 41 -3.94 9.18 -0.95
N PRO A 42 -3.88 9.47 -2.26
CA PRO A 42 -2.73 10.19 -2.80
C PRO A 42 -2.54 11.58 -2.15
N ALA A 43 -3.64 12.31 -1.94
CA ALA A 43 -3.56 13.61 -1.28
C ALA A 43 -3.12 13.46 0.19
N LEU A 44 -3.64 12.44 0.90
CA LEU A 44 -3.31 12.16 2.29
C LEU A 44 -1.83 11.81 2.46
N VAL A 45 -1.33 10.85 1.66
CA VAL A 45 0.06 10.41 1.72
C VAL A 45 1.03 11.52 1.31
N LEU A 46 0.74 12.25 0.22
CA LEU A 46 1.56 13.40 -0.21
C LEU A 46 1.63 14.49 0.86
N ALA A 47 0.50 14.79 1.51
CA ALA A 47 0.46 15.76 2.62
C ALA A 47 1.30 15.31 3.82
N ALA A 48 1.21 14.04 4.19
CA ALA A 48 1.98 13.45 5.29
C ALA A 48 3.48 13.49 5.02
N LEU A 49 3.91 13.01 3.86
CA LEU A 49 5.32 13.00 3.44
C LEU A 49 5.91 14.41 3.39
N ARG A 50 5.15 15.35 2.83
CA ARG A 50 5.58 16.75 2.76
C ARG A 50 5.71 17.39 4.15
N ARG A 51 4.74 17.16 5.04
CA ARG A 51 4.72 17.77 6.38
C ARG A 51 5.77 17.18 7.31
N ARG A 52 5.99 15.85 7.24
CA ARG A 52 6.85 15.13 8.19
C ARG A 52 8.31 15.07 7.75
N LEU A 53 8.58 14.92 6.43
CA LEU A 53 9.90 14.67 5.87
C LEU A 53 10.30 15.67 4.76
N GLY A 54 9.46 16.64 4.44
CA GLY A 54 9.73 17.61 3.36
C GLY A 54 9.71 17.02 1.95
N ALA A 55 9.31 15.75 1.79
CA ALA A 55 9.41 15.02 0.53
C ALA A 55 8.31 15.40 -0.47
N GLU A 56 8.69 15.45 -1.75
CA GLU A 56 7.80 15.70 -2.89
C GLU A 56 8.00 14.60 -3.95
N PRO A 57 7.44 13.38 -3.74
CA PRO A 57 7.66 12.26 -4.64
C PRO A 57 6.94 12.42 -5.97
N VAL A 58 7.46 11.75 -7.00
CA VAL A 58 6.77 11.48 -8.25
C VAL A 58 5.73 10.40 -8.01
N LEU A 59 4.46 10.68 -8.25
CA LEU A 59 3.37 9.71 -8.09
C LEU A 59 3.14 8.92 -9.39
N LEU A 60 3.08 7.58 -9.28
CA LEU A 60 2.53 6.72 -10.32
C LEU A 60 1.01 6.67 -10.16
N ALA A 61 0.27 7.20 -11.14
CA ALA A 61 -1.18 7.35 -11.05
C ALA A 61 -1.89 6.80 -12.30
N ALA A 62 -3.15 6.40 -12.17
CA ALA A 62 -3.94 5.89 -13.30
C ALA A 62 -4.02 6.92 -14.44
N ALA A 63 -3.69 6.50 -15.66
CA ALA A 63 -3.65 7.38 -16.83
C ALA A 63 -4.96 8.14 -17.11
N GLY A 64 -6.12 7.57 -16.68
CA GLY A 64 -7.41 8.24 -16.77
C GLY A 64 -7.49 9.61 -16.09
N LEU A 65 -6.66 9.85 -15.05
CA LEU A 65 -6.63 11.14 -14.35
C LEU A 65 -6.13 12.30 -15.22
N TRP A 66 -5.34 12.01 -16.27
CA TRP A 66 -4.89 13.03 -17.23
C TRP A 66 -6.00 13.58 -18.12
N ARG A 67 -7.17 12.88 -18.18
CA ARG A 67 -8.35 13.35 -18.92
C ARG A 67 -9.19 14.35 -18.12
N VAL A 68 -8.93 14.49 -16.81
CA VAL A 68 -9.65 15.44 -15.95
C VAL A 68 -9.08 16.86 -16.20
N PRO A 69 -9.93 17.83 -16.64
CA PRO A 69 -9.50 19.20 -16.92
C PRO A 69 -8.79 19.83 -15.70
N GLY A 70 -7.69 20.52 -15.94
CA GLY A 70 -6.86 21.13 -14.90
C GLY A 70 -5.97 20.15 -14.17
N LEU A 71 -6.51 19.02 -13.68
CA LEU A 71 -5.74 17.99 -12.96
C LEU A 71 -4.65 17.39 -13.85
N GLY A 72 -4.97 16.99 -15.09
CA GLY A 72 -3.99 16.43 -16.02
C GLY A 72 -2.79 17.36 -16.27
N ARG A 73 -3.02 18.67 -16.38
CA ARG A 73 -1.94 19.66 -16.51
C ARG A 73 -1.08 19.74 -15.23
N ALA A 74 -1.72 19.70 -14.06
CA ALA A 74 -1.00 19.71 -12.79
C ALA A 74 -0.15 18.45 -12.58
N LEU A 75 -0.70 17.27 -12.91
CA LEU A 75 0.02 15.99 -12.86
C LEU A 75 1.25 16.01 -13.79
N SER A 76 1.09 16.49 -15.04
CA SER A 76 2.18 16.61 -15.99
C SER A 76 3.25 17.61 -15.52
N ARG A 77 2.84 18.77 -14.98
CA ARG A 77 3.76 19.78 -14.44
C ARG A 77 4.62 19.24 -13.30
N ASP A 78 4.04 18.42 -12.42
CA ASP A 78 4.79 17.82 -11.30
C ASP A 78 5.61 16.59 -11.75
N GLY A 79 5.52 16.19 -13.03
CA GLY A 79 6.24 15.06 -13.60
C GLY A 79 5.72 13.70 -13.10
N TYR A 80 4.43 13.63 -12.76
CA TYR A 80 3.82 12.37 -12.36
C TYR A 80 3.70 11.40 -13.54
N VAL A 81 3.73 10.11 -13.26
CA VAL A 81 3.81 9.07 -14.28
C VAL A 81 2.45 8.41 -14.50
N PRO A 82 1.88 8.50 -15.72
CA PRO A 82 0.64 7.80 -16.06
C PRO A 82 0.86 6.29 -16.18
N VAL A 83 0.02 5.51 -15.48
CA VAL A 83 0.01 4.04 -15.54
C VAL A 83 -1.17 3.56 -16.39
N HIS A 84 -0.87 2.94 -17.52
CA HIS A 84 -1.85 2.31 -18.41
C HIS A 84 -2.03 0.84 -18.00
N ARG A 85 -2.95 0.58 -17.06
CA ARG A 85 -3.19 -0.76 -16.51
C ARG A 85 -3.75 -1.72 -17.56
N GLY A 86 -3.29 -2.98 -17.53
CA GLY A 86 -3.81 -4.02 -18.41
C GLY A 86 -3.38 -3.90 -19.88
N THR A 87 -2.40 -3.07 -20.19
CA THR A 87 -1.86 -2.89 -21.54
C THR A 87 -0.38 -3.24 -21.59
N ALA A 88 0.17 -3.47 -22.80
CA ALA A 88 1.61 -3.63 -23.03
C ALA A 88 2.42 -2.39 -22.56
N HIS A 89 1.78 -1.25 -22.40
CA HIS A 89 2.43 -0.01 -21.95
C HIS A 89 2.54 0.10 -20.40
N ALA A 90 2.10 -0.91 -19.64
CA ALA A 90 2.25 -0.88 -18.19
C ALA A 90 3.72 -0.88 -17.75
N SER A 91 4.62 -1.53 -18.49
CA SER A 91 6.07 -1.52 -18.26
C SER A 91 6.68 -0.14 -18.45
N ALA A 92 6.24 0.63 -19.44
CA ALA A 92 6.75 1.99 -19.69
C ALA A 92 6.58 2.95 -18.48
N ALA A 93 5.61 2.67 -17.59
CA ALA A 93 5.49 3.42 -16.35
C ALA A 93 6.62 3.10 -15.36
N LEU A 94 7.09 1.85 -15.33
CA LEU A 94 8.25 1.45 -14.50
C LEU A 94 9.54 2.05 -15.04
N ASP A 95 9.73 2.09 -16.37
CA ASP A 95 10.90 2.72 -17.00
C ASP A 95 10.97 4.22 -16.65
N ARG A 96 9.84 4.93 -16.72
CA ARG A 96 9.76 6.33 -16.30
C ARG A 96 10.02 6.53 -14.81
N ALA A 97 9.53 5.60 -13.99
CA ALA A 97 9.80 5.61 -12.55
C ALA A 97 11.31 5.40 -12.28
N ALA A 98 11.96 4.47 -13.00
CA ALA A 98 13.39 4.25 -12.90
C ALA A 98 14.21 5.49 -13.27
N VAL A 99 13.82 6.21 -14.34
CA VAL A 99 14.45 7.49 -14.72
C VAL A 99 14.28 8.54 -13.61
N ALA A 100 13.10 8.64 -12.99
CA ALA A 100 12.87 9.55 -11.87
C ALA A 100 13.76 9.20 -10.66
N LEU A 101 13.87 7.91 -10.30
CA LEU A 101 14.74 7.42 -9.23
C LEU A 101 16.22 7.72 -9.52
N ALA A 102 16.68 7.47 -10.75
CA ALA A 102 18.05 7.75 -11.19
C ALA A 102 18.38 9.26 -11.12
N SER A 103 17.39 10.13 -11.32
CA SER A 103 17.55 11.59 -11.13
C SER A 103 17.47 12.04 -9.66
N GLY A 104 17.44 11.12 -8.71
CA GLY A 104 17.35 11.39 -7.28
C GLY A 104 15.94 11.73 -6.78
N ARG A 105 14.91 11.67 -7.63
CA ARG A 105 13.55 11.96 -7.20
C ARG A 105 12.94 10.72 -6.54
N PRO A 106 12.35 10.82 -5.34
CA PRO A 106 11.60 9.71 -4.77
C PRO A 106 10.33 9.44 -5.58
N VAL A 107 9.92 8.17 -5.63
CA VAL A 107 8.75 7.70 -6.38
C VAL A 107 7.73 7.11 -5.42
N LEU A 108 6.46 7.56 -5.47
CA LEU A 108 5.34 7.00 -4.72
C LEU A 108 4.49 6.12 -5.64
N LEU A 109 4.22 4.90 -5.20
CA LEU A 109 3.32 3.98 -5.89
C LEU A 109 2.42 3.20 -4.93
N TYR A 110 1.33 2.66 -5.47
CA TYR A 110 0.38 1.79 -4.79
C TYR A 110 0.47 0.39 -5.40
N ALA A 111 1.10 -0.54 -4.68
CA ALA A 111 1.46 -1.84 -5.23
C ALA A 111 0.26 -2.80 -5.42
N GLU A 112 -0.88 -2.55 -4.77
CA GLU A 112 -2.17 -3.23 -5.02
C GLU A 112 -2.65 -3.04 -6.46
N GLY A 113 -2.28 -1.93 -7.09
CA GLY A 113 -2.60 -1.61 -8.48
C GLY A 113 -4.05 -1.20 -8.73
N ARG A 114 -4.91 -1.19 -7.74
CA ARG A 114 -6.31 -0.74 -7.81
C ARG A 114 -6.81 -0.29 -6.44
N ILE A 115 -7.91 0.42 -6.40
CA ILE A 115 -8.68 0.64 -5.18
C ILE A 115 -9.66 -0.54 -5.05
N PRO A 116 -9.66 -1.28 -3.94
CA PRO A 116 -10.62 -2.36 -3.72
C PRO A 116 -12.06 -1.84 -3.74
N PRO A 117 -12.99 -2.54 -4.39
CA PRO A 117 -14.41 -2.18 -4.37
C PRO A 117 -14.99 -2.50 -2.98
N ARG A 118 -15.12 -1.50 -2.12
CA ARG A 118 -15.70 -1.64 -0.78
C ARG A 118 -16.76 -0.58 -0.55
N SER A 119 -17.91 -0.98 0.01
CA SER A 119 -19.03 -0.08 0.32
C SER A 119 -18.89 0.61 1.68
N GLU A 120 -18.17 -0.01 2.61
CA GLU A 120 -18.03 0.44 3.99
C GLU A 120 -16.87 1.41 4.17
N ALA A 121 -16.96 2.24 5.20
CA ALA A 121 -15.90 3.18 5.55
C ALA A 121 -14.86 2.59 6.52
N SER A 122 -15.09 1.36 7.02
CA SER A 122 -14.17 0.63 7.90
C SER A 122 -12.84 0.32 7.22
N GLU A 123 -11.78 0.25 8.00
CA GLU A 123 -10.46 -0.12 7.52
C GLU A 123 -10.38 -1.63 7.23
N ALA A 124 -9.52 -1.99 6.30
CA ALA A 124 -9.20 -3.37 6.02
C ALA A 124 -7.74 -3.46 5.54
N PRO A 125 -7.08 -4.60 5.77
CA PRO A 125 -5.70 -4.80 5.37
C PRO A 125 -5.51 -4.59 3.86
N PRO A 126 -4.29 -4.21 3.43
CA PRO A 126 -3.94 -4.10 2.02
C PRO A 126 -4.22 -5.41 1.27
N GLU A 127 -4.70 -5.30 0.02
CA GLU A 127 -4.79 -6.45 -0.88
C GLU A 127 -3.41 -6.92 -1.34
N GLU A 128 -3.36 -8.09 -1.99
CA GLU A 128 -2.12 -8.63 -2.54
C GLU A 128 -1.42 -7.64 -3.48
N PHE A 129 -0.11 -7.55 -3.35
CA PHE A 129 0.71 -6.68 -4.19
C PHE A 129 1.01 -7.30 -5.54
N ARG A 130 1.03 -6.46 -6.56
CA ARG A 130 1.56 -6.81 -7.88
C ARG A 130 3.08 -6.70 -7.89
N THR A 131 3.72 -7.48 -8.76
CA THR A 131 5.20 -7.58 -8.84
C THR A 131 5.90 -6.33 -9.36
N GLY A 132 5.17 -5.29 -9.79
CA GLY A 132 5.77 -4.08 -10.37
C GLY A 132 6.73 -3.35 -9.43
N LEU A 133 6.40 -3.28 -8.13
CA LEU A 133 7.27 -2.72 -7.09
C LEU A 133 8.59 -3.50 -6.99
N ALA A 134 8.50 -4.83 -6.85
CA ALA A 134 9.69 -5.69 -6.71
C ALA A 134 10.61 -5.58 -7.93
N ARG A 135 10.02 -5.59 -9.14
CA ARG A 135 10.78 -5.40 -10.39
C ARG A 135 11.46 -4.04 -10.46
N LEU A 136 10.78 -2.97 -10.09
CA LEU A 136 11.36 -1.62 -10.07
C LEU A 136 12.50 -1.54 -9.05
N ALA A 137 12.32 -2.05 -7.84
CA ALA A 137 13.35 -2.06 -6.80
C ALA A 137 14.56 -2.90 -7.23
N GLY A 138 14.35 -4.10 -7.80
CA GLY A 138 15.43 -4.95 -8.33
C GLY A 138 16.21 -4.29 -9.45
N ALA A 139 15.51 -3.65 -10.41
CA ALA A 139 16.15 -2.98 -11.55
C ALA A 139 16.95 -1.72 -11.16
N THR A 140 16.61 -1.05 -10.06
CA THR A 140 17.21 0.23 -9.65
C THR A 140 18.10 0.13 -8.42
N GLY A 141 18.02 -0.95 -7.64
CA GLY A 141 18.66 -1.07 -6.33
C GLY A 141 18.10 -0.10 -5.28
N ALA A 142 16.96 0.54 -5.58
CA ALA A 142 16.38 1.57 -4.74
C ALA A 142 15.90 1.01 -3.39
N THR A 143 16.13 1.79 -2.33
CA THR A 143 15.55 1.53 -1.00
C THR A 143 14.03 1.77 -1.03
N VAL A 144 13.28 0.97 -0.29
CA VAL A 144 11.82 1.06 -0.20
C VAL A 144 11.41 1.56 1.17
N VAL A 145 10.50 2.55 1.22
CA VAL A 145 9.89 3.06 2.44
C VAL A 145 8.41 2.68 2.44
N PRO A 146 7.97 1.80 3.36
CA PRO A 146 6.57 1.45 3.48
C PRO A 146 5.79 2.57 4.18
N VAL A 147 4.58 2.83 3.70
CA VAL A 147 3.66 3.81 4.28
C VAL A 147 2.30 3.17 4.48
N GLY A 148 1.81 3.24 5.69
CA GLY A 148 0.45 2.83 6.03
C GLY A 148 -0.44 4.04 6.24
N GLN A 149 -1.64 4.05 5.66
CA GLN A 149 -2.62 5.10 5.89
C GLN A 149 -3.98 4.52 6.27
N ALA A 150 -4.73 5.23 7.10
CA ALA A 150 -6.06 4.88 7.54
C ALA A 150 -6.94 6.14 7.69
N GLY A 151 -8.26 5.96 7.57
CA GLY A 151 -9.25 7.03 7.70
C GLY A 151 -9.66 7.69 6.38
N ALA A 152 -8.93 7.51 5.28
CA ALA A 152 -9.24 8.12 3.99
C ALA A 152 -10.63 7.71 3.46
N ARG A 153 -11.08 6.50 3.76
CA ARG A 153 -12.42 5.98 3.42
C ARG A 153 -13.55 6.75 4.09
N ARG A 154 -13.27 7.42 5.19
CA ARG A 154 -14.22 8.32 5.87
C ARG A 154 -14.49 9.60 5.06
N ILE A 155 -13.62 9.93 4.09
CA ILE A 155 -13.80 11.02 3.14
C ILE A 155 -14.42 10.48 1.84
N THR A 156 -13.81 9.46 1.23
CA THR A 156 -14.29 8.89 -0.04
C THR A 156 -14.43 7.37 0.07
N SER A 157 -15.67 6.86 0.04
CA SER A 157 -16.00 5.43 0.03
C SER A 157 -17.31 5.18 -0.71
N GLY A 158 -17.51 3.95 -1.20
CA GLY A 158 -18.73 3.54 -1.87
C GLY A 158 -18.91 4.14 -3.27
N GLY A 159 -20.16 4.29 -3.72
CA GLY A 159 -20.49 4.81 -5.04
C GLY A 159 -20.25 6.32 -5.20
N THR A 160 -20.27 6.81 -6.43
CA THR A 160 -19.93 8.20 -6.80
C THR A 160 -20.67 9.25 -5.97
N VAL A 161 -21.98 9.09 -5.77
CA VAL A 161 -22.81 10.04 -4.99
C VAL A 161 -22.33 10.10 -3.54
N LYS A 162 -22.06 8.94 -2.93
CA LYS A 162 -21.53 8.85 -1.55
C LYS A 162 -20.14 9.49 -1.45
N GLN A 163 -19.29 9.32 -2.44
CA GLN A 163 -17.96 9.94 -2.48
C GLN A 163 -18.06 11.46 -2.57
N ILE A 164 -18.91 12.01 -3.44
CA ILE A 164 -19.12 13.46 -3.54
C ILE A 164 -19.66 14.00 -2.21
N ALA A 165 -20.71 13.40 -1.66
CA ALA A 165 -21.26 13.80 -0.36
C ALA A 165 -20.22 13.72 0.75
N GLY A 166 -19.39 12.67 0.75
CA GLY A 166 -18.31 12.49 1.70
C GLY A 166 -17.27 13.61 1.65
N VAL A 167 -16.84 14.01 0.45
CA VAL A 167 -15.91 15.14 0.25
C VAL A 167 -16.53 16.45 0.70
N LEU A 168 -17.77 16.75 0.28
CA LEU A 168 -18.46 18.00 0.62
C LEU A 168 -18.71 18.17 2.13
N THR A 169 -19.00 17.07 2.83
CA THR A 169 -19.25 17.08 4.27
C THR A 169 -18.00 16.92 5.14
N ALA A 170 -16.87 16.47 4.56
CA ALA A 170 -15.63 16.24 5.30
C ALA A 170 -15.14 17.47 6.08
N PRO A 171 -15.18 18.70 5.54
CA PRO A 171 -14.76 19.89 6.28
C PRO A 171 -15.54 20.12 7.59
N LEU A 172 -16.83 19.77 7.63
CA LEU A 172 -17.67 19.86 8.82
C LEU A 172 -17.42 18.71 9.80
N ARG A 173 -17.32 17.47 9.29
CA ARG A 173 -17.11 16.26 10.10
C ARG A 173 -15.69 16.14 10.63
N ARG A 174 -14.71 16.66 9.87
CA ARG A 174 -13.28 16.60 10.16
C ARG A 174 -12.81 15.22 10.66
N PRO A 175 -12.98 14.14 9.85
CA PRO A 175 -12.63 12.80 10.26
C PRO A 175 -11.15 12.72 10.66
N CYS A 176 -10.84 11.82 11.61
CA CYS A 176 -9.46 11.50 11.94
C CYS A 176 -8.83 10.70 10.80
N LEU A 177 -7.64 11.12 10.40
CA LEU A 177 -6.81 10.53 9.35
C LEU A 177 -5.44 10.24 9.95
N HIS A 178 -4.89 9.07 9.67
CA HIS A 178 -3.57 8.71 10.18
C HIS A 178 -2.69 8.19 9.06
N VAL A 179 -1.43 8.62 9.04
CA VAL A 179 -0.38 8.07 8.18
C VAL A 179 0.79 7.68 9.04
N HIS A 180 1.24 6.44 8.90
CA HIS A 180 2.46 5.94 9.51
C HIS A 180 3.51 5.68 8.44
N ILE A 181 4.74 6.18 8.66
CA ILE A 181 5.87 6.05 7.75
C ILE A 181 6.83 5.06 8.40
N GLY A 182 7.01 3.90 7.78
CA GLY A 182 7.92 2.86 8.25
C GLY A 182 9.39 3.18 7.96
N ALA A 183 10.28 2.40 8.57
CA ALA A 183 11.72 2.47 8.32
C ALA A 183 12.06 2.02 6.90
N PRO A 184 13.12 2.58 6.27
CA PRO A 184 13.61 2.14 4.96
C PRO A 184 14.08 0.69 5.00
N LEU A 185 13.77 -0.07 3.96
CA LEU A 185 14.20 -1.47 3.79
C LEU A 185 14.73 -1.71 2.37
N ARG A 186 15.60 -2.72 2.23
CA ARG A 186 16.01 -3.24 0.93
C ARG A 186 15.24 -4.51 0.63
N LEU A 187 14.76 -4.63 -0.60
CA LEU A 187 14.07 -5.83 -1.05
C LEU A 187 15.09 -6.85 -1.57
N PRO A 188 14.84 -8.16 -1.38
CA PRO A 188 15.65 -9.22 -1.98
C PRO A 188 15.51 -9.20 -3.51
N GLU A 189 16.43 -9.87 -4.22
CA GLU A 189 16.40 -9.98 -5.70
C GLU A 189 15.25 -10.87 -6.19
N ASP A 190 14.87 -11.87 -5.40
CA ASP A 190 13.75 -12.75 -5.73
C ASP A 190 12.43 -11.98 -5.71
N VAL A 191 11.78 -11.89 -6.87
CA VAL A 191 10.56 -11.07 -7.04
C VAL A 191 9.40 -11.49 -6.14
N PRO A 192 9.07 -12.78 -5.98
CA PRO A 192 8.08 -13.24 -5.02
C PRO A 192 8.41 -12.84 -3.57
N ALA A 193 9.62 -13.10 -3.11
CA ALA A 193 10.05 -12.75 -1.76
C ALA A 193 10.06 -11.23 -1.53
N ALA A 194 10.53 -10.45 -2.52
CA ALA A 194 10.49 -8.99 -2.48
C ALA A 194 9.06 -8.44 -2.37
N THR A 195 8.15 -9.04 -3.15
CA THR A 195 6.73 -8.65 -3.12
C THR A 195 6.09 -8.95 -1.77
N ALA A 196 6.34 -10.14 -1.22
CA ALA A 196 5.83 -10.55 0.09
C ALA A 196 6.39 -9.69 1.24
N LEU A 197 7.70 -9.39 1.21
CA LEU A 197 8.34 -8.54 2.21
C LEU A 197 7.76 -7.12 2.19
N ALA A 198 7.63 -6.52 1.00
CA ALA A 198 7.05 -5.19 0.86
C ALA A 198 5.58 -5.15 1.30
N HIS A 199 4.78 -6.17 0.95
CA HIS A 199 3.39 -6.29 1.39
C HIS A 199 3.29 -6.38 2.91
N GLY A 200 4.12 -7.22 3.54
CA GLY A 200 4.18 -7.36 5.00
C GLY A 200 4.52 -6.03 5.69
N ALA A 201 5.53 -5.31 5.18
CA ALA A 201 5.95 -4.02 5.73
C ALA A 201 4.85 -2.94 5.62
N VAL A 202 4.15 -2.86 4.48
CA VAL A 202 3.03 -1.91 4.32
C VAL A 202 1.83 -2.33 5.17
N THR A 203 1.57 -3.62 5.32
CA THR A 203 0.50 -4.14 6.20
C THR A 203 0.76 -3.76 7.65
N GLU A 204 2.01 -3.85 8.12
CA GLU A 204 2.36 -3.43 9.49
C GLU A 204 2.22 -1.92 9.68
N ALA A 205 2.70 -1.13 8.71
CA ALA A 205 2.52 0.32 8.74
C ALA A 205 1.03 0.72 8.72
N TRP A 206 0.21 0.03 7.90
CA TRP A 206 -1.24 0.21 7.90
C TRP A 206 -1.87 -0.18 9.24
N ARG A 207 -1.47 -1.30 9.84
CA ARG A 207 -1.97 -1.75 11.15
C ARG A 207 -1.70 -0.71 12.23
N THR A 208 -0.50 -0.13 12.23
CA THR A 208 -0.15 0.98 13.13
C THR A 208 -1.07 2.18 12.93
N ALA A 209 -1.33 2.58 11.68
CA ALA A 209 -2.22 3.68 11.36
C ALA A 209 -3.68 3.40 11.75
N ALA A 210 -4.20 2.20 11.48
CA ALA A 210 -5.56 1.79 11.80
C ALA A 210 -5.78 1.71 13.32
N THR A 211 -4.85 1.10 14.05
CA THR A 211 -4.90 1.03 15.52
C THR A 211 -4.90 2.41 16.16
N ALA A 212 -4.13 3.36 15.64
CA ALA A 212 -4.13 4.75 16.12
C ALA A 212 -5.48 5.47 15.92
N LEU A 213 -6.33 4.97 15.03
CA LEU A 213 -7.71 5.45 14.83
C LEU A 213 -8.75 4.66 15.63
N GLY A 214 -8.33 3.69 16.46
CA GLY A 214 -9.24 2.81 17.21
C GLY A 214 -9.94 1.77 16.34
N GLU A 215 -9.46 1.54 15.09
CA GLU A 215 -9.99 0.49 14.22
C GLU A 215 -9.35 -0.86 14.62
N SER A 216 -10.17 -1.89 14.74
CA SER A 216 -9.65 -3.26 14.95
C SER A 216 -8.88 -3.69 13.70
N ALA A 217 -7.58 -3.81 13.81
CA ALA A 217 -6.71 -4.36 12.78
C ALA A 217 -6.83 -5.90 12.68
N ALA A 218 -7.99 -6.46 12.95
CA ALA A 218 -8.29 -7.88 12.86
C ALA A 218 -8.33 -8.33 11.38
N GLY A 219 -7.18 -8.31 10.74
CA GLY A 219 -6.92 -9.15 9.58
C GLY A 219 -6.71 -10.57 10.07
N THR A 220 -7.33 -11.54 9.41
CA THR A 220 -7.22 -12.99 9.61
C THR A 220 -5.80 -13.40 10.02
N PRO A 221 -5.64 -14.22 11.08
CA PRO A 221 -4.31 -14.68 11.47
C PRO A 221 -3.64 -15.36 10.28
N VAL A 222 -2.44 -14.89 9.94
CA VAL A 222 -1.55 -15.63 9.03
C VAL A 222 -1.39 -17.02 9.64
N ALA A 223 -1.83 -18.05 8.93
CA ALA A 223 -1.65 -19.44 9.35
C ALA A 223 -0.15 -19.64 9.65
N ALA A 224 0.14 -20.06 10.87
CA ALA A 224 1.50 -20.41 11.27
C ALA A 224 2.05 -21.45 10.28
N PRO A 225 3.33 -21.38 9.90
CA PRO A 225 3.95 -22.39 9.05
C PRO A 225 3.76 -23.78 9.71
N PRO A 226 3.48 -24.83 8.93
CA PRO A 226 3.30 -26.17 9.49
C PRO A 226 4.55 -26.55 10.28
N GLY A 227 4.37 -26.79 11.57
CA GLY A 227 5.43 -27.27 12.46
C GLY A 227 6.03 -28.56 11.92
N PRO A 228 7.32 -28.89 12.25
CA PRO A 228 7.99 -30.06 11.75
C PRO A 228 7.16 -31.30 12.09
N GLY A 229 6.81 -32.09 11.05
CA GLY A 229 5.95 -33.24 11.14
C GLY A 229 6.46 -34.22 12.19
N ARG A 230 5.60 -34.59 13.14
CA ARG A 230 5.82 -35.73 14.02
C ARG A 230 5.94 -36.96 13.15
N ALA A 231 7.11 -37.56 13.15
CA ALA A 231 7.41 -38.84 12.49
C ALA A 231 6.36 -39.89 12.90
N GLY A 232 5.75 -40.51 11.87
CA GLY A 232 4.68 -41.46 12.02
C GLY A 232 5.07 -42.64 12.89
N GLY A 233 4.24 -42.90 13.90
CA GLY A 233 4.31 -44.09 14.68
C GLY A 233 3.92 -45.31 13.82
N VAL A 234 4.83 -46.27 13.74
CA VAL A 234 4.66 -47.56 13.07
C VAL A 234 3.49 -48.31 13.71
N ARG A 235 2.40 -48.45 13.01
CA ARG A 235 1.22 -49.23 13.42
C ARG A 235 1.52 -50.73 13.27
N ARG A 236 1.82 -51.43 14.39
CA ARG A 236 1.95 -52.87 14.41
C ARG A 236 0.62 -53.53 14.04
N VAL A 237 0.61 -54.22 12.92
CA VAL A 237 -0.50 -55.11 12.51
C VAL A 237 -0.42 -56.39 13.36
N ARG A 238 -1.38 -56.59 14.26
CA ARG A 238 -1.56 -57.84 14.95
C ARG A 238 -2.29 -58.81 14.02
N GLY A 239 -1.60 -59.85 13.57
CA GLY A 239 -2.18 -60.98 12.82
C GLY A 239 -3.21 -61.74 13.67
N ARG A 240 -4.44 -61.90 13.18
CA ARG A 240 -5.44 -62.79 13.73
C ARG A 240 -5.21 -64.17 13.11
N GLY A 241 -4.76 -65.13 13.92
CA GLY A 241 -4.70 -66.54 13.56
C GLY A 241 -6.10 -67.11 13.34
N ARG A 242 -6.31 -67.67 12.16
CA ARG A 242 -7.46 -68.53 11.86
C ARG A 242 -7.20 -69.90 12.47
N ARG A 243 -7.99 -70.32 13.48
CA ARG A 243 -8.18 -71.73 13.88
C ARG A 243 -9.18 -72.36 12.91
N ARG A 244 -8.72 -73.35 12.15
CA ARG A 244 -9.60 -74.37 11.53
C ARG A 244 -9.90 -75.42 12.59
N ALA A 245 -11.17 -75.69 12.85
CA ALA A 245 -11.65 -76.94 13.47
C ALA A 245 -12.17 -77.82 12.35
N GLY A 246 -11.64 -79.01 12.25
CA GLY A 246 -12.18 -80.08 11.47
C GLY A 246 -13.11 -80.96 12.30
N ALA A 247 -14.08 -81.52 11.66
CA ALA A 247 -14.60 -82.89 11.70
C ALA A 247 -15.63 -82.98 10.59
#